data_0e3dffc2e1a0976bb895b18d1f1c2c2e
#
_entry.id   0e3dffc2e1a0976bb895b18d1f1c2c2e
#
_cell.length_a   1.000
_cell.length_b   1.000
_cell.length_c   1.000
_cell.angle_alpha   90.00
_cell.angle_beta   90.00
_cell.angle_gamma   90.00
#
_symmetry.space_group_name_H-M   'P 1'
#
loop_
_entity.id
_entity.type
_entity.pdbx_description
1 polymer ?
#
loop_
_entity_poly.entity_id
_entity_poly.type
_entity_poly.pdbx_seq_one_letter_code
_entity_poly.pdbx_strand_id
1 'polypeptide(L)' 'QLMSLPLREAREMFEREYLVAQISRFGGNISRTAEFVGMERSALHRKLKALGIG' A
#
# COMPACT_ATOMS: atom_id res chain seq x y z
N GLN A 1 -16.10 8.54 1.90
CA GLN A 1 -15.14 9.37 1.22
C GLN A 1 -14.00 9.81 2.14
N LEU A 2 -12.80 9.95 1.60
CA LEU A 2 -11.61 10.18 2.41
C LEU A 2 -11.68 11.43 3.28
N MET A 3 -12.25 12.49 2.73
CA MET A 3 -12.24 13.78 3.44
C MET A 3 -13.13 13.79 4.67
N SER A 4 -14.01 12.82 4.82
CA SER A 4 -14.92 12.77 5.97
C SER A 4 -14.42 11.81 7.04
N LEU A 5 -13.26 11.18 6.86
CA LEU A 5 -12.72 10.23 7.83
C LEU A 5 -11.67 10.90 8.72
N PRO A 6 -11.49 10.41 9.95
CA PRO A 6 -10.35 10.82 10.75
C PRO A 6 -9.06 10.53 9.99
N LEU A 7 -8.01 11.29 10.28
CA LEU A 7 -6.76 11.22 9.53
C LEU A 7 -6.21 9.80 9.44
N ARG A 8 -6.21 9.07 10.54
CA ARG A 8 -5.65 7.72 10.56
C ARG A 8 -6.39 6.80 9.61
N GLU A 9 -7.71 6.87 9.64
CA GLU A 9 -8.51 6.00 8.77
C GLU A 9 -8.41 6.42 7.32
N ALA A 10 -8.38 7.72 7.07
CA ALA A 10 -8.21 8.22 5.71
C ALA A 10 -6.88 7.76 5.12
N ARG A 11 -5.82 7.81 5.93
CA ARG A 11 -4.50 7.40 5.49
C ARG A 11 -4.47 5.89 5.19
N GLU A 12 -5.06 5.08 6.07
CA GLU A 12 -5.08 3.65 5.86
C GLU A 12 -5.87 3.27 4.62
N MET A 13 -6.99 3.93 4.41
CA MET A 13 -7.80 3.67 3.22
C MET A 13 -7.02 4.03 1.95
N PHE A 14 -6.39 5.20 1.94
CA PHE A 14 -5.60 5.61 0.79
C PHE A 14 -4.46 4.64 0.54
N GLU A 15 -3.73 4.28 1.58
CA GLU A 15 -2.57 3.41 1.41
C GLU A 15 -2.97 2.04 0.89
N ARG A 16 -4.09 1.51 1.39
CA ARG A 16 -4.57 0.21 0.92
C ARG A 16 -4.89 0.26 -0.56
N GLU A 17 -5.66 1.25 -0.98
CA GLU A 17 -6.04 1.36 -2.39
C GLU A 17 -4.84 1.64 -3.27
N TYR A 18 -3.95 2.51 -2.82
CA TYR A 18 -2.77 2.87 -3.57
C TYR A 18 -1.86 1.65 -3.77
N LEU A 19 -1.59 0.92 -2.70
CA LEU A 19 -0.67 -0.21 -2.79
C LEU A 19 -1.25 -1.35 -3.61
N VAL A 20 -2.54 -1.63 -3.46
CA VAL A 20 -3.18 -2.65 -4.29
C VAL A 20 -3.05 -2.29 -5.76
N ALA A 21 -3.29 -1.03 -6.10
CA ALA A 21 -3.17 -0.59 -7.48
C ALA A 21 -1.75 -0.72 -8.01
N GLN A 22 -0.75 -0.37 -7.19
CA GLN A 22 0.63 -0.47 -7.64
C GLN A 22 1.09 -1.93 -7.78
N ILE A 23 0.69 -2.78 -6.84
CA ILE A 23 1.03 -4.21 -6.95
C ILE A 23 0.43 -4.79 -8.22
N SER A 24 -0.82 -4.46 -8.51
CA SER A 24 -1.47 -4.93 -9.72
C SER A 24 -0.75 -4.41 -10.97
N ARG A 25 -0.35 -3.15 -10.94
CA ARG A 25 0.36 -2.53 -12.06
C ARG A 25 1.64 -3.27 -12.42
N PHE A 26 2.34 -3.78 -11.40
CA PHE A 26 3.59 -4.51 -11.61
C PHE A 26 3.41 -6.02 -11.62
N GLY A 27 2.17 -6.48 -11.82
CA GLY A 27 1.89 -7.91 -11.99
C GLY A 27 2.19 -8.74 -10.76
N GLY A 28 2.09 -8.16 -9.58
CA GLY A 28 2.35 -8.86 -8.33
C GLY A 28 3.83 -8.90 -7.94
N ASN A 29 4.69 -8.20 -8.68
CA ASN A 29 6.12 -8.20 -8.39
C ASN A 29 6.40 -7.23 -7.24
N ILE A 30 6.59 -7.77 -6.05
CA ILE A 30 6.75 -6.97 -4.85
C ILE A 30 8.03 -6.13 -4.89
N SER A 31 9.12 -6.70 -5.41
CA SER A 31 10.38 -5.95 -5.49
C SER A 31 10.24 -4.71 -6.37
N ARG A 32 9.59 -4.85 -7.51
CA ARG A 32 9.41 -3.71 -8.41
C ARG A 32 8.43 -2.71 -7.82
N THR A 33 7.39 -3.21 -7.16
CA THR A 33 6.42 -2.32 -6.50
C THR A 33 7.11 -1.50 -5.43
N ALA A 34 7.93 -2.14 -4.59
CA ALA A 34 8.63 -1.45 -3.51
C ALA A 34 9.54 -0.37 -4.07
N GLU A 35 10.25 -0.67 -5.14
CA GLU A 35 11.14 0.30 -5.77
C GLU A 35 10.36 1.51 -6.27
N PHE A 36 9.22 1.28 -6.90
CA PHE A 36 8.41 2.37 -7.43
C PHE A 36 7.85 3.26 -6.32
N VAL A 37 7.32 2.64 -5.26
CA VAL A 37 6.69 3.42 -4.19
C VAL A 37 7.70 4.03 -3.22
N GLY A 38 8.98 3.70 -3.36
CA GLY A 38 10.02 4.31 -2.54
C GLY A 38 10.19 3.64 -1.18
N MET A 39 9.88 2.37 -1.07
CA MET A 39 10.02 1.62 0.18
C MET A 39 10.98 0.46 -0.01
N GLU A 40 11.60 0.03 1.09
CA GLU A 40 12.34 -1.22 1.07
C GLU A 40 11.34 -2.37 1.02
N ARG A 41 11.76 -3.48 0.41
CA ARG A 41 10.89 -4.62 0.22
C ARG A 41 10.34 -5.15 1.55
N SER A 42 11.19 -5.25 2.56
CA SER A 42 10.75 -5.74 3.87
C SER A 42 9.74 -4.78 4.51
N ALA A 43 9.96 -3.48 4.35
CA ALA A 43 9.02 -2.49 4.87
C ALA A 43 7.68 -2.58 4.17
N LEU A 44 7.69 -2.80 2.85
CA LEU A 44 6.47 -2.97 2.09
C LEU A 44 5.71 -4.20 2.56
N HIS A 45 6.40 -5.32 2.78
CA HIS A 45 5.74 -6.52 3.29
C HIS A 45 5.05 -6.26 4.61
N ARG A 46 5.74 -5.56 5.53
CA ARG A 46 5.13 -5.25 6.83
C ARG A 46 3.92 -4.34 6.68
N LYS A 47 4.01 -3.36 5.79
CA LYS A 47 2.90 -2.45 5.55
C LYS A 47 1.69 -3.20 4.99
N LEU A 48 1.91 -4.07 4.02
CA LEU A 48 0.82 -4.84 3.44
C LEU A 48 0.14 -5.71 4.49
N LYS A 49 0.93 -6.34 5.34
CA LYS A 49 0.37 -7.17 6.41
C LYS A 49 -0.45 -6.32 7.38
N ALA A 50 0.07 -5.15 7.74
CA ALA A 50 -0.64 -4.27 8.67
C ALA A 50 -1.96 -3.78 8.08
N LEU A 51 -2.01 -3.60 6.76
CA LEU A 51 -3.23 -3.14 6.08
C LEU A 51 -4.18 -4.27 5.73
N GLY A 52 -3.79 -5.52 6.00
CA GLY A 52 -4.65 -6.65 5.69
C GLY A 52 -4.67 -7.04 4.23
N ILE A 53 -3.65 -6.66 3.48
CA ILE A 53 -3.52 -7.03 2.07
C ILE A 53 -2.69 -8.30 2.02
N GLY A 54 -3.31 -9.37 1.61
CA GLY A 54 -2.73 -10.68 1.67
C GLY A 54 -1.84 -11.08 0.55
#